data_2f702373e4a3834d769b490d6ec7787b
#
_entry.id   2f702373e4a3834d769b490d6ec7787b
#
_cell.length_a   1.000
_cell.length_b   1.000
_cell.length_c   1.000
_cell.angle_alpha   90.00
_cell.angle_beta   90.00
_cell.angle_gamma   90.00
#
_symmetry.space_group_name_H-M   'P 1'
#
loop_
_entity.id
_entity.type
_entity.pdbx_description
1 polymer ?
#
loop_
_entity_poly.entity_id
_entity_poly.type
_entity_poly.pdbx_seq_one_letter_code
_entity_poly.pdbx_strand_id
1 'polypeptide(L)'
;LNRKKAVNRLGRQHLKISRQREEHAKRLARCVIRSNDLVAYEDLRVKNLVKNHCLAKSINDAGWYQFRKWMEHFGTKFGKVTVAVNPAYTSQNCSSCGEEVKKSLSTRTHACKCGCQLDRDHNAAINVLKRALGTVGHTGTWILKDLNASGESASTFPGSGLEEQAGSLNEESPRL
;
A
#
# COMPACT_ATOMS: atom_id res chain seq x y z
N LEU A 1 23.27 -35.22 17.66
CA LEU A 1 23.26 -35.18 16.18
C LEU A 1 21.86 -34.78 15.65
N ASN A 2 20.75 -35.28 16.21
CA ASN A 2 19.37 -35.04 15.75
C ASN A 2 18.92 -33.59 16.01
N ARG A 3 19.25 -32.98 17.15
CA ARG A 3 18.93 -31.58 17.47
C ARG A 3 19.47 -30.62 16.42
N LYS A 4 20.77 -30.78 16.05
CA LYS A 4 21.41 -29.92 15.04
C LYS A 4 20.72 -30.03 13.67
N LYS A 5 20.35 -31.26 13.26
CA LYS A 5 19.58 -31.46 12.01
C LYS A 5 18.20 -30.80 12.06
N ALA A 6 17.48 -30.92 13.20
CA ALA A 6 16.18 -30.28 13.39
C ALA A 6 16.26 -28.74 13.33
N VAL A 7 17.24 -28.14 14.02
CA VAL A 7 17.49 -26.69 14.00
C VAL A 7 17.82 -26.22 12.57
N ASN A 8 18.66 -26.95 11.85
CA ASN A 8 19.00 -26.60 10.46
C ASN A 8 17.78 -26.69 9.54
N ARG A 9 16.93 -27.72 9.72
CA ARG A 9 15.68 -27.86 8.96
C ARG A 9 14.74 -26.69 9.22
N LEU A 10 14.54 -26.30 10.48
CA LEU A 10 13.74 -25.16 10.89
C LEU A 10 14.27 -23.87 10.28
N GLY A 11 15.59 -23.63 10.39
CA GLY A 11 16.25 -22.46 9.81
C GLY A 11 16.03 -22.34 8.30
N ARG A 12 16.11 -23.46 7.56
CA ARG A 12 15.80 -23.46 6.12
C ARG A 12 14.34 -23.09 5.82
N GLN A 13 13.40 -23.54 6.63
CA GLN A 13 11.98 -23.17 6.45
C GLN A 13 11.75 -21.67 6.72
N HIS A 14 12.34 -21.15 7.79
CA HIS A 14 12.27 -19.70 8.06
C HIS A 14 12.88 -18.87 6.93
N LEU A 15 14.04 -19.29 6.41
CA LEU A 15 14.67 -18.61 5.28
C LEU A 15 13.81 -18.64 4.02
N LYS A 16 13.16 -19.78 3.72
CA LYS A 16 12.22 -19.92 2.60
C LYS A 16 11.06 -18.95 2.74
N ILE A 17 10.40 -18.91 3.91
CA ILE A 17 9.27 -18.01 4.17
C ILE A 17 9.71 -16.53 4.07
N SER A 18 10.87 -16.18 4.63
CA SER A 18 11.41 -14.83 4.55
C SER A 18 11.61 -14.38 3.10
N ARG A 19 12.22 -15.22 2.27
CA ARG A 19 12.43 -14.93 0.84
C ARG A 19 11.12 -14.82 0.07
N GLN A 20 10.13 -15.67 0.36
CA GLN A 20 8.81 -15.59 -0.27
C GLN A 20 8.10 -14.26 0.06
N ARG A 21 8.15 -13.83 1.33
CA ARG A 21 7.58 -12.54 1.76
C ARG A 21 8.30 -11.37 1.09
N GLU A 22 9.61 -11.42 1.04
CA GLU A 22 10.41 -10.39 0.38
C GLU A 22 10.07 -10.27 -1.10
N GLU A 23 10.03 -11.39 -1.81
CA GLU A 23 9.70 -11.41 -3.22
C GLU A 23 8.27 -10.93 -3.50
N HIS A 24 7.31 -11.30 -2.65
CA HIS A 24 5.94 -10.79 -2.74
C HIS A 24 5.89 -9.26 -2.57
N ALA A 25 6.50 -8.72 -1.51
CA ALA A 25 6.57 -7.30 -1.27
C ALA A 25 7.26 -6.55 -2.42
N LYS A 26 8.33 -7.11 -2.97
CA LYS A 26 9.08 -6.56 -4.10
C LYS A 26 8.25 -6.51 -5.38
N ARG A 27 7.56 -7.59 -5.75
CA ARG A 27 6.70 -7.63 -6.93
C ARG A 27 5.56 -6.65 -6.82
N LEU A 28 4.87 -6.63 -5.69
CA LEU A 28 3.76 -5.73 -5.44
C LEU A 28 4.20 -4.26 -5.50
N ALA A 29 5.30 -3.91 -4.81
CA ALA A 29 5.85 -2.55 -4.84
C ALA A 29 6.24 -2.11 -6.25
N ARG A 30 6.87 -3.00 -7.03
CA ARG A 30 7.23 -2.74 -8.42
C ARG A 30 5.99 -2.48 -9.28
N CYS A 31 4.93 -3.26 -9.11
CA CYS A 31 3.68 -3.09 -9.83
C CYS A 31 3.07 -1.72 -9.53
N VAL A 32 2.90 -1.40 -8.24
CA VAL A 32 2.32 -0.11 -7.79
C VAL A 32 3.12 1.09 -8.32
N ILE A 33 4.44 1.06 -8.22
CA ILE A 33 5.28 2.19 -8.68
C ILE A 33 5.27 2.32 -10.21
N ARG A 34 5.19 1.24 -10.95
CA ARG A 34 5.16 1.31 -12.42
C ARG A 34 3.84 1.85 -12.98
N SER A 35 2.74 1.61 -12.29
CA SER A 35 1.40 2.04 -12.72
C SER A 35 1.03 3.45 -12.26
N ASN A 36 1.89 4.13 -11.47
CA ASN A 36 1.57 5.45 -10.91
C ASN A 36 2.77 6.38 -11.00
N ASP A 37 2.55 7.68 -11.19
CA ASP A 37 3.60 8.70 -11.19
C ASP A 37 3.91 9.21 -9.77
N LEU A 38 2.90 9.19 -8.89
CA LEU A 38 3.02 9.54 -7.49
C LEU A 38 2.35 8.47 -6.63
N VAL A 39 3.06 7.99 -5.60
CA VAL A 39 2.53 7.07 -4.60
C VAL A 39 2.69 7.68 -3.21
N ALA A 40 1.56 7.89 -2.55
CA ALA A 40 1.52 8.39 -1.18
C ALA A 40 1.21 7.25 -0.20
N TYR A 41 1.86 7.25 0.95
CA TYR A 41 1.62 6.27 2.00
C TYR A 41 1.82 6.87 3.39
N GLU A 42 1.23 6.27 4.41
CA GLU A 42 1.38 6.71 5.79
C GLU A 42 2.76 6.35 6.37
N ASP A 43 3.42 7.30 7.03
CA ASP A 43 4.67 7.06 7.75
C ASP A 43 4.43 6.35 9.09
N LEU A 44 4.03 5.09 9.01
CA LEU A 44 3.77 4.27 10.18
C LEU A 44 5.06 3.85 10.89
N ARG A 45 5.12 4.09 12.20
CA ARG A 45 6.21 3.61 13.06
C ARG A 45 6.03 2.13 13.38
N VAL A 46 6.33 1.26 12.42
CA VAL A 46 6.13 -0.20 12.52
C VAL A 46 6.78 -0.77 13.79
N LYS A 47 7.96 -0.30 14.20
CA LYS A 47 8.62 -0.69 15.46
C LYS A 47 7.75 -0.48 16.71
N ASN A 48 6.89 0.55 16.72
CA ASN A 48 5.98 0.79 17.83
C ASN A 48 4.74 -0.10 17.74
N LEU A 49 4.25 -0.36 16.54
CA LEU A 49 3.08 -1.21 16.32
C LEU A 49 3.33 -2.66 16.76
N VAL A 50 4.54 -3.20 16.52
CA VAL A 50 4.90 -4.57 16.93
C VAL A 50 5.10 -4.74 18.44
N LYS A 51 5.09 -3.65 19.22
CA LYS A 51 5.07 -3.75 20.71
C LYS A 51 3.72 -4.26 21.24
N ASN A 52 2.65 -4.12 20.47
CA ASN A 52 1.38 -4.72 20.80
C ASN A 52 1.44 -6.22 20.53
N HIS A 53 1.55 -7.03 21.58
CA HIS A 53 1.71 -8.48 21.50
C HIS A 53 0.55 -9.18 20.77
N CYS A 54 -0.68 -8.63 20.83
CA CYS A 54 -1.84 -9.19 20.13
C CYS A 54 -1.73 -9.07 18.60
N LEU A 55 -1.08 -8.02 18.10
CA LEU A 55 -0.99 -7.70 16.67
C LEU A 55 0.40 -7.92 16.08
N ALA A 56 1.42 -8.08 16.92
CA ALA A 56 2.82 -8.17 16.50
C ALA A 56 3.06 -9.21 15.41
N LYS A 57 2.45 -10.39 15.55
CA LYS A 57 2.56 -11.47 14.55
C LYS A 57 1.98 -11.03 13.21
N SER A 58 0.74 -10.54 13.20
CA SER A 58 0.07 -10.11 11.97
C SER A 58 0.80 -8.94 11.29
N ILE A 59 1.31 -7.98 12.06
CA ILE A 59 2.08 -6.84 11.53
C ILE A 59 3.39 -7.31 10.91
N ASN A 60 4.12 -8.22 11.56
CA ASN A 60 5.34 -8.80 11.01
C ASN A 60 5.05 -9.65 9.76
N ASP A 61 3.95 -10.39 9.76
CA ASP A 61 3.54 -11.23 8.62
C ASP A 61 3.14 -10.37 7.41
N ALA A 62 2.51 -9.22 7.62
CA ALA A 62 2.13 -8.28 6.57
C ALA A 62 3.34 -7.59 5.90
N GLY A 63 4.50 -7.54 6.57
CA GLY A 63 5.75 -7.06 5.98
C GLY A 63 5.74 -5.59 5.55
N TRP A 64 4.94 -4.73 6.20
CA TRP A 64 4.76 -3.31 5.81
C TRP A 64 6.05 -2.52 5.67
N TYR A 65 7.01 -2.74 6.58
CA TYR A 65 8.31 -2.08 6.49
C TYR A 65 9.08 -2.49 5.22
N GLN A 66 9.04 -3.77 4.89
CA GLN A 66 9.72 -4.31 3.70
C GLN A 66 9.07 -3.82 2.41
N PHE A 67 7.73 -3.78 2.36
CA PHE A 67 6.96 -3.23 1.24
C PHE A 67 7.29 -1.75 1.01
N ARG A 68 7.29 -0.93 2.09
CA ARG A 68 7.67 0.49 2.03
C ARG A 68 9.07 0.66 1.45
N LYS A 69 10.06 -0.11 1.93
CA LYS A 69 11.44 -0.06 1.42
C LYS A 69 11.53 -0.36 -0.07
N TRP A 70 10.76 -1.33 -0.54
CA TRP A 70 10.71 -1.63 -1.97
C TRP A 70 10.01 -0.55 -2.78
N MET A 71 8.97 0.10 -2.24
CA MET A 71 8.34 1.25 -2.91
C MET A 71 9.32 2.43 -3.07
N GLU A 72 10.03 2.79 -2.00
CA GLU A 72 11.06 3.84 -2.03
C GLU A 72 12.17 3.50 -3.04
N HIS A 73 12.66 2.28 -3.03
CA HIS A 73 13.69 1.80 -3.95
C HIS A 73 13.23 1.88 -5.41
N PHE A 74 12.04 1.40 -5.74
CA PHE A 74 11.53 1.45 -7.11
C PHE A 74 11.11 2.86 -7.52
N GLY A 75 10.64 3.69 -6.61
CA GLY A 75 10.40 5.12 -6.85
C GLY A 75 11.66 5.79 -7.37
N THR A 76 12.75 5.68 -6.64
CA THR A 76 14.06 6.21 -7.06
C THR A 76 14.52 5.58 -8.40
N LYS A 77 14.40 4.26 -8.54
CA LYS A 77 14.85 3.54 -9.73
C LYS A 77 14.11 3.93 -11.01
N PHE A 78 12.82 4.21 -10.93
CA PHE A 78 11.97 4.53 -12.08
C PHE A 78 11.66 6.01 -12.23
N GLY A 79 12.28 6.87 -11.40
CA GLY A 79 12.03 8.31 -11.44
C GLY A 79 10.60 8.69 -11.03
N LYS A 80 9.95 7.90 -10.18
CA LYS A 80 8.60 8.13 -9.68
C LYS A 80 8.62 8.74 -8.28
N VAL A 81 7.61 9.54 -7.96
CA VAL A 81 7.52 10.24 -6.69
C VAL A 81 6.90 9.33 -5.62
N THR A 82 7.58 9.14 -4.50
CA THR A 82 7.06 8.42 -3.33
C THR A 82 7.06 9.34 -2.13
N VAL A 83 5.91 9.52 -1.47
CA VAL A 83 5.74 10.47 -0.37
C VAL A 83 5.19 9.77 0.87
N ALA A 84 5.95 9.84 1.96
CA ALA A 84 5.50 9.44 3.29
C ALA A 84 4.77 10.59 3.96
N VAL A 85 3.53 10.40 4.40
CA VAL A 85 2.74 11.42 5.08
C VAL A 85 2.47 11.06 6.54
N ASN A 86 2.25 12.09 7.37
CA ASN A 86 1.89 11.87 8.77
C ASN A 86 0.52 11.15 8.87
N PRO A 87 0.43 9.99 9.56
CA PRO A 87 -0.80 9.21 9.67
C PRO A 87 -1.85 9.81 10.61
N ALA A 88 -1.51 10.83 11.40
CA ALA A 88 -2.44 11.40 12.39
C ALA A 88 -3.73 11.91 11.72
N TYR A 89 -4.88 11.47 12.23
CA TYR A 89 -6.22 11.91 11.83
C TYR A 89 -6.63 11.64 10.36
N THR A 90 -5.87 10.87 9.60
CA THR A 90 -6.19 10.55 8.20
C THR A 90 -7.55 9.87 8.05
N SER A 91 -7.92 8.98 8.96
CA SER A 91 -9.20 8.29 8.96
C SER A 91 -10.34 9.07 9.66
N GLN A 92 -10.01 10.10 10.46
CA GLN A 92 -10.99 10.88 11.22
C GLN A 92 -11.44 12.13 10.45
N ASN A 93 -10.51 12.84 9.82
CA ASN A 93 -10.85 14.03 9.07
C ASN A 93 -11.67 13.67 7.82
N CYS A 94 -12.72 14.45 7.58
CA CYS A 94 -13.51 14.31 6.37
C CYS A 94 -12.70 14.72 5.14
N SER A 95 -12.64 13.85 4.14
CA SER A 95 -11.92 14.17 2.91
C SER A 95 -12.56 15.28 2.08
N SER A 96 -13.85 15.57 2.30
CA SER A 96 -14.59 16.64 1.60
C SER A 96 -14.40 18.01 2.27
N CYS A 97 -14.75 18.14 3.56
CA CYS A 97 -14.77 19.43 4.27
C CYS A 97 -13.64 19.63 5.29
N GLY A 98 -12.86 18.58 5.61
CA GLY A 98 -11.76 18.65 6.60
C GLY A 98 -12.21 18.52 8.05
N GLU A 99 -13.52 18.52 8.36
CA GLU A 99 -14.01 18.41 9.75
C GLU A 99 -13.64 17.06 10.38
N GLU A 100 -13.28 17.08 11.66
CA GLU A 100 -12.97 15.87 12.41
C GLU A 100 -14.24 15.11 12.80
N VAL A 101 -14.37 13.88 12.33
CA VAL A 101 -15.45 12.95 12.67
C VAL A 101 -14.91 11.84 13.54
N LYS A 102 -15.15 11.92 14.85
CA LYS A 102 -14.75 10.88 15.81
C LYS A 102 -15.51 9.59 15.55
N LYS A 103 -14.76 8.47 15.51
CA LYS A 103 -15.30 7.14 15.21
C LYS A 103 -14.67 6.09 16.13
N SER A 104 -15.42 5.03 16.42
CA SER A 104 -14.88 3.84 17.03
C SER A 104 -14.01 3.05 16.04
N LEU A 105 -13.14 2.20 16.56
CA LEU A 105 -12.29 1.34 15.70
C LEU A 105 -13.11 0.34 14.86
N SER A 106 -14.29 -0.03 15.32
CA SER A 106 -15.21 -0.95 14.64
C SER A 106 -15.99 -0.28 13.49
N THR A 107 -16.11 1.06 13.48
CA THR A 107 -16.88 1.78 12.46
C THR A 107 -16.12 1.81 11.14
N ARG A 108 -16.69 1.20 10.11
CA ARG A 108 -16.11 1.14 8.76
C ARG A 108 -16.53 2.28 7.86
N THR A 109 -17.69 2.88 8.11
CA THR A 109 -18.24 3.98 7.31
C THR A 109 -17.80 5.32 7.87
N HIS A 110 -17.38 6.23 6.99
CA HIS A 110 -17.23 7.64 7.27
C HIS A 110 -18.49 8.36 6.85
N ALA A 111 -19.22 8.96 7.79
CA ALA A 111 -20.38 9.82 7.55
C ALA A 111 -20.12 11.17 8.22
N CYS A 112 -20.16 12.26 7.45
CA CYS A 112 -19.93 13.62 7.90
C CYS A 112 -21.18 14.47 7.76
N LYS A 113 -21.32 15.50 8.59
CA LYS A 113 -22.42 16.48 8.54
C LYS A 113 -22.49 17.23 7.21
N CYS A 114 -21.39 17.32 6.46
CA CYS A 114 -21.36 17.92 5.12
C CYS A 114 -22.05 17.06 4.03
N GLY A 115 -22.61 15.89 4.39
CA GLY A 115 -23.22 14.94 3.45
C GLY A 115 -22.25 13.90 2.87
N CYS A 116 -20.94 14.00 3.13
CA CYS A 116 -19.96 13.04 2.65
C CYS A 116 -20.14 11.70 3.36
N GLN A 117 -20.40 10.63 2.59
CA GLN A 117 -20.49 9.26 3.08
C GLN A 117 -19.60 8.35 2.24
N LEU A 118 -18.56 7.79 2.86
CA LEU A 118 -17.54 6.95 2.21
C LEU A 118 -17.16 5.76 3.12
N ASP A 119 -16.48 4.77 2.56
CA ASP A 119 -15.72 3.83 3.38
C ASP A 119 -14.61 4.56 4.14
N ARG A 120 -14.33 4.15 5.39
CA ARG A 120 -13.33 4.80 6.24
C ARG A 120 -11.94 4.79 5.63
N ASP A 121 -11.56 3.67 5.02
CA ASP A 121 -10.21 3.49 4.47
C ASP A 121 -10.08 4.26 3.14
N HIS A 122 -11.16 4.37 2.37
CA HIS A 122 -11.23 5.22 1.18
C HIS A 122 -11.09 6.71 1.55
N ASN A 123 -11.84 7.18 2.57
CA ASN A 123 -11.70 8.54 3.09
C ASN A 123 -10.26 8.83 3.55
N ALA A 124 -9.62 7.87 4.24
CA ALA A 124 -8.23 8.00 4.66
C ALA A 124 -7.26 8.07 3.47
N ALA A 125 -7.45 7.24 2.45
CA ALA A 125 -6.62 7.25 1.25
C ALA A 125 -6.66 8.60 0.52
N ILE A 126 -7.85 9.22 0.40
CA ILE A 126 -8.00 10.56 -0.17
C ILE A 126 -7.24 11.59 0.67
N ASN A 127 -7.32 11.53 1.99
CA ASN A 127 -6.61 12.45 2.88
C ASN A 127 -5.08 12.28 2.79
N VAL A 128 -4.60 11.05 2.69
CA VAL A 128 -3.17 10.74 2.48
C VAL A 128 -2.69 11.34 1.16
N LEU A 129 -3.45 11.16 0.08
CA LEU A 129 -3.11 11.71 -1.22
C LEU A 129 -3.11 13.25 -1.22
N LYS A 130 -4.13 13.90 -0.62
CA LYS A 130 -4.19 15.36 -0.51
C LYS A 130 -3.00 15.94 0.24
N ARG A 131 -2.59 15.30 1.35
CA ARG A 131 -1.40 15.70 2.11
C ARG A 131 -0.13 15.58 1.28
N ALA A 132 0.03 14.47 0.56
CA ALA A 132 1.19 14.27 -0.30
C ALA A 132 1.27 15.32 -1.41
N LEU A 133 0.17 15.60 -2.09
CA LEU A 133 0.10 16.64 -3.14
C LEU A 133 0.46 18.02 -2.60
N GLY A 134 -0.01 18.38 -1.40
CA GLY A 134 0.40 19.62 -0.73
C GLY A 134 1.90 19.67 -0.41
N THR A 135 2.52 18.55 -0.08
CA THR A 135 3.96 18.48 0.23
C THR A 135 4.82 18.64 -1.02
N VAL A 136 4.42 18.07 -2.16
CA VAL A 136 5.20 18.16 -3.42
C VAL A 136 4.86 19.39 -4.27
N GLY A 137 4.01 20.30 -3.76
CA GLY A 137 3.63 21.51 -4.46
C GLY A 137 2.67 21.31 -5.64
N HIS A 138 2.10 20.14 -5.79
CA HIS A 138 1.09 19.84 -6.81
C HIS A 138 -0.31 20.26 -6.32
N THR A 139 -0.59 21.55 -6.42
CA THR A 139 -1.93 22.12 -6.15
C THR A 139 -2.85 22.11 -7.38
N GLY A 140 -2.66 21.15 -8.26
CA GLY A 140 -3.50 21.00 -9.44
C GLY A 140 -4.97 20.79 -9.07
N THR A 141 -5.77 21.82 -9.22
CA THR A 141 -7.20 21.90 -8.83
C THR A 141 -8.08 20.83 -9.52
N TRP A 142 -7.65 20.31 -10.66
CA TRP A 142 -8.39 19.33 -11.45
C TRP A 142 -8.26 17.89 -10.90
N ILE A 143 -7.12 17.51 -10.31
CA ILE A 143 -6.99 16.20 -9.63
C ILE A 143 -7.93 16.10 -8.42
N LEU A 144 -8.15 17.20 -7.71
CA LEU A 144 -9.04 17.24 -6.56
C LEU A 144 -10.52 17.23 -6.93
N LYS A 145 -10.89 17.70 -8.13
CA LYS A 145 -12.28 17.65 -8.63
C LYS A 145 -12.71 16.22 -8.91
N ASP A 146 -11.87 15.41 -9.55
CA ASP A 146 -12.18 14.01 -9.85
C ASP A 146 -12.32 13.15 -8.60
N LEU A 147 -11.55 13.46 -7.54
CA LEU A 147 -11.66 12.75 -6.25
C LEU A 147 -12.96 13.08 -5.48
N ASN A 148 -13.54 14.24 -5.71
CA ASN A 148 -14.81 14.63 -5.07
C ASN A 148 -16.04 14.27 -5.91
N ALA A 149 -15.88 14.05 -7.22
CA ALA A 149 -16.98 13.72 -8.15
C ALA A 149 -17.35 12.23 -8.15
N SER A 150 -16.52 11.35 -7.56
CA SER A 150 -16.78 9.90 -7.55
C SER A 150 -17.69 9.43 -6.42
N GLY A 151 -18.72 10.21 -6.09
CA GLY A 151 -19.88 9.74 -5.32
C GLY A 151 -20.86 8.90 -6.16
N GLU A 152 -20.67 8.80 -7.47
CA GLU A 152 -21.48 7.97 -8.37
C GLU A 152 -20.58 7.03 -9.17
N SER A 153 -20.77 5.73 -8.91
CA SER A 153 -20.42 4.57 -9.74
C SER A 153 -19.19 4.71 -10.64
N ALA A 154 -18.02 4.38 -10.10
CA ALA A 154 -16.85 4.07 -10.89
C ALA A 154 -17.03 2.69 -11.57
N SER A 155 -17.66 2.67 -12.70
CA SER A 155 -17.56 1.60 -13.67
C SER A 155 -17.22 2.23 -15.00
N THR A 156 -15.96 2.39 -15.29
CA THR A 156 -15.38 2.26 -16.62
C THR A 156 -13.92 2.71 -16.54
N PHE A 157 -13.04 1.79 -16.24
CA PHE A 157 -11.69 1.89 -16.80
C PHE A 157 -11.84 1.65 -18.30
N PRO A 158 -11.41 2.55 -19.19
CA PRO A 158 -11.28 2.21 -20.58
C PRO A 158 -10.25 1.09 -20.64
N GLY A 159 -10.69 -0.10 -21.02
CA GLY A 159 -9.84 -1.23 -21.28
C GLY A 159 -8.86 -0.86 -22.40
N SER A 160 -7.64 -0.51 -22.04
CA SER A 160 -6.51 -0.64 -22.94
C SER A 160 -6.31 -2.14 -23.10
N GLY A 161 -6.67 -2.64 -24.29
CA GLY A 161 -6.44 -4.02 -24.68
C GLY A 161 -4.99 -4.37 -24.47
N LEU A 162 -4.74 -5.21 -23.48
CA LEU A 162 -3.54 -6.01 -23.43
C LEU A 162 -3.77 -7.13 -24.45
N GLU A 163 -3.28 -6.93 -25.67
CA GLU A 163 -3.06 -8.03 -26.60
C GLU A 163 -2.21 -9.08 -25.89
N GLU A 164 -2.81 -10.25 -25.72
CA GLU A 164 -2.14 -11.49 -25.38
C GLU A 164 -1.08 -11.78 -26.46
N GLN A 165 0.15 -11.42 -26.18
CA GLN A 165 1.27 -12.11 -26.82
C GLN A 165 1.64 -13.32 -25.97
N ALA A 166 0.95 -14.40 -26.20
CA ALA A 166 1.37 -15.75 -25.85
C ALA A 166 2.65 -16.07 -26.64
N GLY A 167 3.77 -15.62 -26.11
CA GLY A 167 5.11 -16.04 -26.54
C GLY A 167 5.44 -17.35 -25.85
N SER A 168 5.25 -18.47 -26.56
CA SER A 168 5.84 -19.77 -26.29
C SER A 168 7.34 -19.64 -26.09
N LEU A 169 7.82 -19.83 -24.88
CA LEU A 169 9.22 -20.14 -24.58
C LEU A 169 9.29 -21.50 -23.90
N ASN A 170 9.26 -22.51 -24.75
CA ASN A 170 9.93 -23.77 -24.46
C ASN A 170 11.43 -23.49 -24.62
N GLU A 171 12.17 -23.52 -23.54
CA GLU A 171 13.60 -23.79 -23.55
C GLU A 171 13.98 -24.63 -22.34
N GLU A 172 14.55 -25.73 -22.67
CA GLU A 172 15.05 -26.81 -21.86
C GLU A 172 16.05 -26.34 -20.82
N SER A 173 15.91 -26.82 -19.59
CA SER A 173 16.96 -26.75 -18.57
C SER A 173 17.89 -27.94 -18.73
N PRO A 174 19.20 -27.74 -18.87
CA PRO A 174 20.14 -28.84 -18.81
C PRO A 174 20.25 -29.37 -17.36
N ARG A 175 20.17 -30.68 -17.24
CA ARG A 175 20.50 -31.43 -16.00
C ARG A 175 21.99 -31.31 -15.72
N LEU A 176 22.33 -30.92 -14.52
CA LEU A 176 23.49 -31.37 -13.75
C LEU A 176 23.15 -31.43 -12.26
#